data_8e73e05ed22c37d98494be5d0a16460a
#
_entry.id   8e73e05ed22c37d98494be5d0a16460a
#
_cell.length_a   1.000
_cell.length_b   1.000
_cell.length_c   1.000
_cell.angle_alpha   90.00
_cell.angle_beta   90.00
_cell.angle_gamma   90.00
#
_symmetry.space_group_name_H-M   'P 1'
#
loop_
_entity.id
_entity.type
_entity.pdbx_description
1 polymer ?
#
loop_
_entity_poly.entity_id
_entity_poly.type
_entity_poly.pdbx_seq_one_letter_code
_entity_poly.pdbx_strand_id
1 'polypeptide(L)'
;NWQDVAELNYSSSAMRKEMISSMKYWALEANIDGFRCDYADGVPMDFWEQAIDTLNAIPDRKMIMFAEGNKKELLSAGFQLIFGWNFYSKLKEVFNNNLAASELQTVNAGDYTGMPSNTHILRWISNHDDDAWDDTPIAIFQGIDGSLAAFVLTFYMGGVPLVYNGQEVGCSIKLSFF
;
A
#
# COMPACT_ATOMS: atom_id res chain seq x y z
N ASN A 1 1.88 7.50 -19.50
CA ASN A 1 0.47 7.95 -19.54
C ASN A 1 -0.40 6.74 -19.80
N TRP A 2 -1.19 6.36 -18.83
CA TRP A 2 -2.24 5.35 -19.00
C TRP A 2 -3.34 5.93 -19.89
N GLN A 3 -3.84 5.13 -20.82
CA GLN A 3 -4.84 5.60 -21.79
C GLN A 3 -6.28 5.54 -21.23
N ASP A 4 -6.47 4.81 -20.17
CA ASP A 4 -7.74 4.50 -19.50
C ASP A 4 -7.99 5.34 -18.23
N VAL A 5 -7.06 6.23 -17.88
CA VAL A 5 -7.15 7.09 -16.70
C VAL A 5 -7.12 8.56 -17.10
N ALA A 6 -8.09 9.34 -16.60
CA ALA A 6 -8.11 10.78 -16.76
C ALA A 6 -7.38 11.46 -15.61
N GLU A 7 -6.40 12.30 -15.92
CA GLU A 7 -5.74 13.13 -14.93
C GLU A 7 -6.71 14.20 -14.41
N LEU A 8 -6.85 14.28 -13.08
CA LEU A 8 -7.69 15.28 -12.45
C LEU A 8 -6.96 16.62 -12.33
N ASN A 9 -7.68 17.72 -12.55
CA ASN A 9 -7.11 19.06 -12.42
C ASN A 9 -7.12 19.52 -10.95
N TYR A 10 -6.04 19.24 -10.23
CA TYR A 10 -5.89 19.66 -8.83
C TYR A 10 -5.72 21.17 -8.62
N SER A 11 -5.60 21.98 -9.68
CA SER A 11 -5.69 23.46 -9.58
C SER A 11 -7.13 23.94 -9.43
N SER A 12 -8.12 23.10 -9.72
CA SER A 12 -9.53 23.40 -9.53
C SER A 12 -9.95 23.23 -8.07
N SER A 13 -10.24 24.35 -7.41
CA SER A 13 -10.74 24.32 -6.03
C SER A 13 -12.11 23.62 -5.91
N ALA A 14 -12.92 23.69 -6.95
CA ALA A 14 -14.22 23.01 -7.00
C ALA A 14 -14.04 21.49 -7.04
N MET A 15 -13.13 20.98 -7.88
CA MET A 15 -12.81 19.55 -7.94
C MET A 15 -12.27 19.03 -6.59
N ARG A 16 -11.32 19.76 -5.97
CA ARG A 16 -10.79 19.38 -4.65
C ARG A 16 -11.88 19.29 -3.59
N LYS A 17 -12.76 20.30 -3.53
CA LYS A 17 -13.89 20.31 -2.58
C LYS A 17 -14.83 19.13 -2.80
N GLU A 18 -15.17 18.84 -4.04
CA GLU A 18 -16.06 17.72 -4.37
C GLU A 18 -15.45 16.37 -4.01
N MET A 19 -14.17 16.15 -4.32
CA MET A 19 -13.46 14.94 -3.96
C MET A 19 -13.43 14.74 -2.44
N ILE A 20 -13.07 15.77 -1.68
CA ILE A 20 -13.05 15.70 -0.20
C ILE A 20 -14.45 15.51 0.36
N SER A 21 -15.46 16.15 -0.23
CA SER A 21 -16.87 15.96 0.15
C SER A 21 -17.33 14.53 -0.06
N SER A 22 -16.93 13.92 -1.17
CA SER A 22 -17.22 12.51 -1.48
C SER A 22 -16.53 11.56 -0.49
N MET A 23 -15.27 11.81 -0.14
CA MET A 23 -14.59 11.03 0.91
C MET A 23 -15.31 11.15 2.25
N LYS A 24 -15.69 12.38 2.63
CA LYS A 24 -16.43 12.61 3.87
C LYS A 24 -17.80 11.94 3.86
N TYR A 25 -18.51 11.94 2.73
CA TYR A 25 -19.76 11.23 2.55
C TYR A 25 -19.61 9.73 2.89
N TRP A 26 -18.64 9.05 2.29
CA TRP A 26 -18.40 7.64 2.55
C TRP A 26 -18.02 7.36 4.02
N ALA A 27 -17.24 8.23 4.63
CA ALA A 27 -16.90 8.11 6.04
C ALA A 27 -18.12 8.22 6.95
N LEU A 28 -19.08 9.09 6.63
CA LEU A 28 -20.27 9.33 7.46
C LEU A 28 -21.41 8.37 7.16
N GLU A 29 -21.74 8.19 5.87
CA GLU A 29 -22.93 7.44 5.46
C GLU A 29 -22.68 5.91 5.43
N ALA A 30 -21.51 5.49 4.96
CA ALA A 30 -21.13 4.08 4.94
C ALA A 30 -20.39 3.62 6.20
N ASN A 31 -20.08 4.52 7.10
CA ASN A 31 -19.40 4.23 8.37
C ASN A 31 -18.05 3.50 8.20
N ILE A 32 -17.32 3.84 7.15
CA ILE A 32 -16.00 3.26 6.90
C ILE A 32 -14.94 3.87 7.83
N ASP A 33 -13.87 3.12 8.10
CA ASP A 33 -12.82 3.51 9.03
C ASP A 33 -11.62 4.17 8.36
N GLY A 34 -11.59 4.26 7.03
CA GLY A 34 -10.48 4.87 6.32
C GLY A 34 -10.50 4.62 4.82
N PHE A 35 -9.38 4.98 4.16
CA PHE A 35 -9.22 4.89 2.72
C PHE A 35 -7.88 4.29 2.34
N ARG A 36 -7.87 3.40 1.37
CA ARG A 36 -6.71 3.14 0.52
C ARG A 36 -6.77 4.11 -0.66
N CYS A 37 -5.75 4.92 -0.80
CA CYS A 37 -5.67 5.93 -1.85
C CYS A 37 -4.77 5.45 -2.97
N ASP A 38 -5.37 5.20 -4.12
CA ASP A 38 -4.72 4.73 -5.33
C ASP A 38 -3.74 5.78 -5.87
N TYR A 39 -2.58 5.33 -6.36
CA TYR A 39 -1.56 6.17 -6.99
C TYR A 39 -1.27 7.47 -6.20
N ALA A 40 -1.17 7.38 -4.89
CA ALA A 40 -1.05 8.54 -4.02
C ALA A 40 0.20 9.39 -4.29
N ASP A 41 1.28 8.78 -4.79
CA ASP A 41 2.51 9.47 -5.19
C ASP A 41 2.32 10.46 -6.35
N GLY A 42 1.28 10.30 -7.15
CA GLY A 42 0.95 11.16 -8.28
C GLY A 42 0.02 12.32 -7.94
N VAL A 43 -0.58 12.31 -6.75
CA VAL A 43 -1.50 13.35 -6.29
C VAL A 43 -0.73 14.41 -5.49
N PRO A 44 -1.02 15.72 -5.64
CA PRO A 44 -0.33 16.77 -4.90
C PRO A 44 -0.43 16.64 -3.38
N MET A 45 0.69 16.82 -2.67
CA MET A 45 0.75 16.68 -1.21
C MET A 45 -0.20 17.62 -0.48
N ASP A 46 -0.32 18.86 -0.93
CA ASP A 46 -1.23 19.85 -0.35
C ASP A 46 -2.72 19.48 -0.48
N PHE A 47 -3.07 18.65 -1.48
CA PHE A 47 -4.40 18.04 -1.54
C PHE A 47 -4.58 16.98 -0.46
N TRP A 48 -3.59 16.10 -0.27
CA TRP A 48 -3.65 15.09 0.78
C TRP A 48 -3.72 15.70 2.18
N GLU A 49 -2.91 16.71 2.47
CA GLU A 49 -3.00 17.48 3.73
C GLU A 49 -4.41 18.02 3.95
N GLN A 50 -4.97 18.72 2.96
CA GLN A 50 -6.33 19.25 3.04
C GLN A 50 -7.39 18.16 3.24
N ALA A 51 -7.29 17.05 2.53
CA ALA A 51 -8.25 15.95 2.60
C ALA A 51 -8.19 15.26 3.97
N ILE A 52 -6.99 14.89 4.41
CA ILE A 52 -6.78 14.16 5.66
C ILE A 52 -7.15 15.03 6.88
N ASP A 53 -6.78 16.33 6.87
CA ASP A 53 -7.20 17.25 7.92
C ASP A 53 -8.72 17.38 8.01
N THR A 54 -9.40 17.44 6.85
CA THR A 54 -10.86 17.51 6.80
C THR A 54 -11.51 16.23 7.34
N LEU A 55 -10.96 15.07 7.03
CA LEU A 55 -11.45 13.78 7.52
C LEU A 55 -11.20 13.62 9.02
N ASN A 56 -10.02 14.00 9.50
CA ASN A 56 -9.66 13.96 10.92
C ASN A 56 -10.46 14.96 11.78
N ALA A 57 -11.04 16.00 11.16
CA ALA A 57 -11.95 16.92 11.84
C ALA A 57 -13.37 16.36 12.06
N ILE A 58 -13.69 15.16 11.57
CA ILE A 58 -14.99 14.51 11.84
C ILE A 58 -15.02 14.10 13.32
N PRO A 59 -16.00 14.58 14.11
CA PRO A 59 -16.07 14.26 15.54
C PRO A 59 -16.14 12.75 15.80
N ASP A 60 -15.46 12.30 16.83
CA ASP A 60 -15.46 10.90 17.31
C ASP A 60 -14.96 9.88 16.26
N ARG A 61 -14.24 10.33 15.26
CA ARG A 61 -13.68 9.51 14.19
C ARG A 61 -12.16 9.63 14.13
N LYS A 62 -11.51 8.50 13.92
CA LYS A 62 -10.08 8.43 13.60
C LYS A 62 -9.92 7.62 12.32
N MET A 63 -9.62 8.30 11.23
CA MET A 63 -9.52 7.65 9.92
C MET A 63 -8.15 7.00 9.72
N ILE A 64 -8.16 5.81 9.16
CA ILE A 64 -6.95 5.13 8.69
C ILE A 64 -6.71 5.55 7.24
N MET A 65 -5.58 6.19 6.99
CA MET A 65 -5.20 6.64 5.66
C MET A 65 -4.02 5.81 5.15
N PHE A 66 -4.25 5.08 4.09
CA PHE A 66 -3.32 4.16 3.48
C PHE A 66 -3.01 4.61 2.05
N ALA A 67 -1.75 4.96 1.78
CA ALA A 67 -1.31 5.43 0.47
C ALA A 67 -0.75 4.28 -0.36
N GLU A 68 -1.26 4.09 -1.56
CA GLU A 68 -0.50 3.39 -2.57
C GLU A 68 0.57 4.33 -3.12
N GLY A 69 1.71 4.25 -2.50
CA GLY A 69 2.87 5.09 -2.72
C GLY A 69 3.97 4.69 -1.76
N ASN A 70 5.21 5.11 -2.04
CA ASN A 70 6.35 4.87 -1.16
C ASN A 70 7.13 6.14 -0.81
N LYS A 71 6.67 7.30 -1.25
CA LYS A 71 7.25 8.57 -0.84
C LYS A 71 6.95 8.84 0.63
N LYS A 72 8.00 9.07 1.43
CA LYS A 72 7.86 9.32 2.88
C LYS A 72 7.14 10.64 3.19
N GLU A 73 7.10 11.56 2.23
CA GLU A 73 6.36 12.80 2.29
C GLU A 73 4.85 12.57 2.48
N LEU A 74 4.30 11.46 1.96
CA LEU A 74 2.92 11.06 2.20
C LEU A 74 2.62 10.86 3.68
N LEU A 75 3.57 10.31 4.44
CA LEU A 75 3.43 10.15 5.89
C LEU A 75 3.39 11.51 6.60
N SER A 76 4.14 12.49 6.09
CA SER A 76 4.09 13.86 6.59
C SER A 76 2.78 14.57 6.28
N ALA A 77 2.14 14.21 5.15
CA ALA A 77 0.81 14.70 4.78
C ALA A 77 -0.34 14.06 5.58
N GLY A 78 -0.04 13.08 6.46
CA GLY A 78 -1.01 12.48 7.38
C GLY A 78 -1.39 11.03 7.11
N PHE A 79 -0.83 10.39 6.10
CA PHE A 79 -0.98 8.94 5.93
C PHE A 79 -0.29 8.17 7.05
N GLN A 80 -0.89 7.07 7.48
CA GLN A 80 -0.28 6.18 8.48
C GLN A 80 0.44 5.00 7.83
N LEU A 81 0.11 4.67 6.59
CA LEU A 81 0.63 3.50 5.87
C LEU A 81 1.07 3.87 4.46
N ILE A 82 2.24 3.38 4.06
CA ILE A 82 2.77 3.41 2.68
C ILE A 82 3.20 2.01 2.25
N PHE A 83 3.34 1.80 0.94
CA PHE A 83 3.79 0.53 0.37
C PHE A 83 5.30 0.29 0.55
N GLY A 84 5.67 -0.94 0.86
CA GLY A 84 7.05 -1.39 0.99
C GLY A 84 7.59 -2.07 -0.27
N TRP A 85 7.51 -1.43 -1.43
CA TRP A 85 7.95 -2.02 -2.70
C TRP A 85 9.42 -2.43 -2.72
N ASN A 86 10.29 -1.67 -2.06
CA ASN A 86 11.71 -2.04 -1.98
C ASN A 86 11.90 -3.40 -1.31
N PHE A 87 11.19 -3.63 -0.22
CA PHE A 87 11.22 -4.91 0.49
C PHE A 87 10.63 -6.03 -0.36
N TYR A 88 9.47 -5.81 -0.98
CA TYR A 88 8.84 -6.81 -1.86
C TYR A 88 9.73 -7.20 -3.04
N SER A 89 10.34 -6.21 -3.69
CA SER A 89 11.30 -6.46 -4.78
C SER A 89 12.50 -7.26 -4.30
N LYS A 90 13.08 -6.89 -3.13
CA LYS A 90 14.20 -7.61 -2.55
C LYS A 90 13.82 -9.02 -2.11
N LEU A 91 12.60 -9.21 -1.62
CA LEU A 91 12.09 -10.54 -1.27
C LEU A 91 12.06 -11.46 -2.49
N LYS A 92 11.53 -10.98 -3.62
CA LYS A 92 11.56 -11.72 -4.90
C LYS A 92 13.00 -12.06 -5.33
N GLU A 93 13.94 -11.11 -5.21
CA GLU A 93 15.34 -11.34 -5.55
C GLU A 93 16.01 -12.40 -4.66
N VAL A 94 15.76 -12.39 -3.36
CA VAL A 94 16.31 -13.39 -2.42
C VAL A 94 15.86 -14.80 -2.81
N PHE A 95 14.59 -14.98 -3.14
CA PHE A 95 14.06 -16.30 -3.52
C PHE A 95 14.49 -16.74 -4.93
N ASN A 96 14.63 -15.81 -5.88
CA ASN A 96 14.88 -16.17 -7.28
C ASN A 96 16.35 -16.09 -7.70
N ASN A 97 17.16 -15.25 -7.04
CA ASN A 97 18.55 -15.01 -7.41
C ASN A 97 19.56 -15.53 -6.37
N ASN A 98 19.10 -16.35 -5.40
CA ASN A 98 19.94 -16.88 -4.33
C ASN A 98 20.74 -15.82 -3.56
N LEU A 99 20.17 -14.63 -3.37
CA LEU A 99 20.77 -13.63 -2.52
C LEU A 99 20.72 -14.02 -1.04
N ALA A 100 21.67 -13.52 -0.26
CA ALA A 100 21.66 -13.78 1.18
C ALA A 100 20.40 -13.17 1.82
N ALA A 101 19.75 -13.91 2.72
CA ALA A 101 18.57 -13.43 3.45
C ALA A 101 18.85 -12.14 4.29
N SER A 102 20.14 -11.90 4.62
CA SER A 102 20.57 -10.66 5.31
C SER A 102 20.28 -9.38 4.50
N GLU A 103 20.12 -9.48 3.17
CA GLU A 103 19.74 -8.35 2.32
C GLU A 103 18.35 -7.81 2.70
N LEU A 104 17.46 -8.67 3.20
CA LEU A 104 16.15 -8.23 3.70
C LEU A 104 16.26 -7.33 4.94
N GLN A 105 17.24 -7.55 5.81
CA GLN A 105 17.48 -6.69 6.96
C GLN A 105 17.96 -5.30 6.51
N THR A 106 18.84 -5.27 5.53
CA THR A 106 19.38 -4.02 4.98
C THR A 106 18.28 -3.17 4.35
N VAL A 107 17.46 -3.75 3.49
CA VAL A 107 16.37 -3.02 2.85
C VAL A 107 15.31 -2.60 3.87
N ASN A 108 14.99 -3.48 4.82
CA ASN A 108 14.03 -3.18 5.88
C ASN A 108 14.48 -1.98 6.74
N ALA A 109 15.75 -1.94 7.14
CA ALA A 109 16.30 -0.80 7.87
C ALA A 109 16.24 0.50 7.04
N GLY A 110 16.53 0.42 5.73
CA GLY A 110 16.42 1.54 4.79
C GLY A 110 14.99 2.07 4.65
N ASP A 111 14.02 1.18 4.58
CA ASP A 111 12.61 1.54 4.50
C ASP A 111 12.17 2.39 5.72
N TYR A 112 12.61 2.02 6.92
CA TYR A 112 12.25 2.74 8.15
C TYR A 112 13.09 3.99 8.44
N THR A 113 14.21 4.20 7.73
CA THR A 113 15.06 5.37 7.95
C THR A 113 14.30 6.67 7.69
N GLY A 114 14.21 7.54 8.71
CA GLY A 114 13.55 8.85 8.60
C GLY A 114 12.02 8.83 8.56
N MET A 115 11.40 7.69 8.90
CA MET A 115 9.95 7.64 9.04
C MET A 115 9.46 8.36 10.30
N PRO A 116 8.33 9.09 10.23
CA PRO A 116 7.67 9.63 11.42
C PRO A 116 7.23 8.51 12.39
N SER A 117 7.16 8.82 13.68
CA SER A 117 6.60 7.89 14.67
C SER A 117 5.13 7.60 14.40
N ASN A 118 4.69 6.39 14.74
CA ASN A 118 3.33 5.90 14.52
C ASN A 118 2.92 5.80 13.05
N THR A 119 3.91 5.69 12.14
CA THR A 119 3.66 5.35 10.74
C THR A 119 4.23 3.97 10.43
N HIS A 120 3.69 3.32 9.42
CA HIS A 120 3.98 1.92 9.12
C HIS A 120 4.19 1.70 7.63
N ILE A 121 4.78 0.55 7.32
CA ILE A 121 4.98 0.09 5.94
C ILE A 121 4.14 -1.15 5.73
N LEU A 122 3.43 -1.21 4.61
CA LEU A 122 2.72 -2.40 4.18
C LEU A 122 3.72 -3.45 3.70
N ARG A 123 3.52 -4.70 4.14
CA ARG A 123 4.28 -5.88 3.71
C ARG A 123 3.33 -6.90 3.11
N TRP A 124 3.68 -7.45 1.96
CA TRP A 124 2.86 -8.44 1.26
C TRP A 124 3.72 -9.38 0.43
N ILE A 125 3.12 -10.45 -0.03
CA ILE A 125 3.67 -11.34 -1.06
C ILE A 125 2.80 -11.38 -2.31
N SER A 126 1.59 -10.83 -2.23
CA SER A 126 0.67 -10.61 -3.36
C SER A 126 -0.36 -9.55 -3.02
N ASN A 127 -0.90 -8.92 -4.04
CA ASN A 127 -2.06 -8.04 -4.03
C ASN A 127 -2.78 -8.17 -5.39
N HIS A 128 -3.85 -7.39 -5.61
CA HIS A 128 -4.64 -7.46 -6.82
C HIS A 128 -3.87 -7.11 -8.10
N ASP A 129 -2.85 -6.24 -7.99
CA ASP A 129 -1.98 -5.86 -9.12
C ASP A 129 -0.91 -6.91 -9.36
N ASP A 130 -0.15 -7.29 -8.31
CA ASP A 130 0.94 -8.25 -8.44
C ASP A 130 0.41 -9.63 -8.92
N ASP A 131 -0.72 -10.09 -8.39
CA ASP A 131 -1.32 -11.35 -8.83
C ASP A 131 -1.78 -11.28 -10.30
N ALA A 132 -2.35 -10.15 -10.71
CA ALA A 132 -2.86 -9.98 -12.07
C ALA A 132 -1.75 -9.72 -13.11
N TRP A 133 -0.72 -8.97 -12.77
CA TRP A 133 0.31 -8.56 -13.71
C TRP A 133 1.61 -9.37 -13.63
N ASP A 134 1.98 -9.85 -12.43
CA ASP A 134 3.10 -10.77 -12.23
C ASP A 134 2.63 -12.24 -12.31
N ASP A 135 2.54 -12.87 -11.14
CA ASP A 135 2.08 -14.26 -11.02
C ASP A 135 1.61 -14.55 -9.58
N THR A 136 1.12 -15.76 -9.33
CA THR A 136 0.76 -16.21 -8.00
C THR A 136 1.97 -16.30 -7.06
N PRO A 137 1.80 -16.13 -5.74
CA PRO A 137 2.92 -16.29 -4.79
C PRO A 137 3.65 -17.63 -4.91
N ILE A 138 2.92 -18.71 -5.22
CA ILE A 138 3.51 -20.05 -5.39
C ILE A 138 4.49 -20.05 -6.58
N ALA A 139 4.14 -19.40 -7.66
CA ALA A 139 5.04 -19.29 -8.82
C ALA A 139 6.21 -18.33 -8.54
N ILE A 140 5.94 -17.16 -7.95
CA ILE A 140 6.96 -16.14 -7.67
C ILE A 140 8.01 -16.64 -6.67
N PHE A 141 7.60 -17.35 -5.61
CA PHE A 141 8.48 -17.79 -4.51
C PHE A 141 8.88 -19.26 -4.56
N GLN A 142 8.90 -19.86 -5.75
CA GLN A 142 9.42 -21.20 -6.02
C GLN A 142 8.70 -22.33 -5.29
N GLY A 143 7.39 -22.28 -5.20
CA GLY A 143 6.56 -23.32 -4.64
C GLY A 143 5.91 -22.96 -3.31
N ILE A 144 5.21 -23.92 -2.73
CA ILE A 144 4.41 -23.72 -1.51
C ILE A 144 5.30 -23.32 -0.33
N ASP A 145 6.40 -24.02 -0.11
CA ASP A 145 7.29 -23.77 1.03
C ASP A 145 7.95 -22.39 0.93
N GLY A 146 8.37 -21.99 -0.27
CA GLY A 146 8.92 -20.67 -0.51
C GLY A 146 7.87 -19.56 -0.31
N SER A 147 6.66 -19.76 -0.80
CA SER A 147 5.54 -18.85 -0.59
C SER A 147 5.21 -18.68 0.90
N LEU A 148 5.15 -19.77 1.66
CA LEU A 148 4.94 -19.73 3.11
C LEU A 148 6.08 -19.02 3.84
N ALA A 149 7.33 -19.30 3.48
CA ALA A 149 8.49 -18.62 4.08
C ALA A 149 8.45 -17.12 3.80
N ALA A 150 8.18 -16.71 2.56
CA ALA A 150 8.01 -15.32 2.17
C ALA A 150 6.86 -14.66 2.95
N PHE A 151 5.73 -15.35 3.09
CA PHE A 151 4.58 -14.87 3.85
C PHE A 151 4.91 -14.63 5.33
N VAL A 152 5.59 -15.58 5.97
CA VAL A 152 6.04 -15.43 7.37
C VAL A 152 6.94 -14.19 7.53
N LEU A 153 7.83 -13.91 6.58
CA LEU A 153 8.68 -12.74 6.62
C LEU A 153 7.90 -11.43 6.63
N THR A 154 6.75 -11.35 5.94
CA THR A 154 5.91 -10.14 5.95
C THR A 154 5.32 -9.82 7.32
N PHE A 155 5.18 -10.81 8.22
CA PHE A 155 4.70 -10.62 9.58
C PHE A 155 5.81 -10.26 10.57
N TYR A 156 7.02 -10.78 10.37
CA TYR A 156 8.09 -10.70 11.38
C TYR A 156 9.18 -9.65 11.06
N MET A 157 9.23 -9.14 9.84
CA MET A 157 10.21 -8.11 9.46
C MET A 157 9.77 -6.68 9.77
N GLY A 158 8.70 -6.52 10.55
CA GLY A 158 8.11 -5.22 10.86
C GLY A 158 7.21 -4.70 9.75
N GLY A 159 6.24 -3.86 10.12
CA GLY A 159 5.23 -3.34 9.22
C GLY A 159 3.85 -3.93 9.46
N VAL A 160 2.93 -3.67 8.55
CA VAL A 160 1.57 -4.19 8.56
C VAL A 160 1.45 -5.22 7.43
N PRO A 161 1.21 -6.50 7.74
CA PRO A 161 1.06 -7.50 6.71
C PRO A 161 -0.28 -7.35 5.97
N LEU A 162 -0.25 -7.51 4.64
CA LEU A 162 -1.44 -7.64 3.81
C LEU A 162 -1.56 -9.10 3.38
N VAL A 163 -2.76 -9.64 3.54
CA VAL A 163 -3.15 -10.96 3.05
C VAL A 163 -4.13 -10.76 1.91
N TYR A 164 -3.70 -11.11 0.70
CA TYR A 164 -4.56 -11.01 -0.47
C TYR A 164 -5.49 -12.21 -0.57
N ASN A 165 -6.65 -11.99 -1.16
CA ASN A 165 -7.70 -12.97 -1.36
C ASN A 165 -7.18 -14.28 -2.01
N GLY A 166 -7.40 -15.40 -1.34
CA GLY A 166 -6.94 -16.73 -1.78
C GLY A 166 -5.52 -17.11 -1.31
N GLN A 167 -4.71 -16.15 -0.86
CA GLN A 167 -3.36 -16.42 -0.38
C GLN A 167 -3.37 -17.30 0.85
N GLU A 168 -4.35 -17.15 1.74
CA GLU A 168 -4.52 -17.92 2.97
C GLU A 168 -4.77 -19.44 2.75
N VAL A 169 -5.23 -19.78 1.56
CA VAL A 169 -5.46 -21.19 1.15
C VAL A 169 -4.48 -21.66 0.08
N GLY A 170 -3.48 -20.84 -0.26
CA GLY A 170 -2.47 -21.19 -1.26
C GLY A 170 -3.06 -21.28 -2.67
N CYS A 171 -3.91 -20.33 -3.05
CA CYS A 171 -4.48 -20.27 -4.40
C CYS A 171 -3.37 -20.24 -5.44
N SER A 172 -3.40 -21.22 -6.35
CA SER A 172 -2.44 -21.34 -7.45
C SER A 172 -2.96 -20.84 -8.79
N ILE A 173 -4.12 -20.19 -8.76
CA ILE A 173 -4.76 -19.65 -9.96
C ILE A 173 -4.55 -18.15 -9.96
N LYS A 174 -3.92 -17.65 -11.02
CA LYS A 174 -3.77 -16.21 -11.26
C LYS A 174 -5.15 -15.59 -11.47
N LEU A 175 -5.49 -14.59 -10.66
CA LEU A 175 -6.77 -13.90 -10.77
C LEU A 175 -6.71 -12.84 -11.87
N SER A 176 -7.78 -12.77 -12.66
CA SER A 176 -7.89 -11.74 -13.69
C SER A 176 -8.14 -10.37 -13.05
N PHE A 177 -7.49 -9.36 -13.58
CA PHE A 177 -7.73 -7.97 -13.16
C PHE A 177 -9.09 -7.44 -13.65
N PHE A 178 -9.52 -7.93 -14.84
CA PHE A 178 -10.79 -7.57 -15.49
C PHE A 178 -11.68 -8.78 -15.72
#